data_7de5dba99c58c0f05db2978c3b139191
#
_entry.id   7de5dba99c58c0f05db2978c3b139191
#
_cell.length_a   1.000
_cell.length_b   1.000
_cell.length_c   1.000
_cell.angle_alpha   90.00
_cell.angle_beta   90.00
_cell.angle_gamma   90.00
#
_symmetry.space_group_name_H-M   'P 1'
#
loop_
_entity.id
_entity.type
_entity.pdbx_description
1 polymer ?
#
loop_
_entity_poly.entity_id
_entity_poly.type
_entity_poly.pdbx_seq_one_letter_code
_entity_poly.pdbx_strand_id
1 'polypeptide(L)'
;QYNYQQTGNFRTTDLNFSVARVGDELANYLIGYGFNVVHDKTYHDYPAYTGSYTRSKATVENILQSNPTDIIIDLHRDAIGSKSNYDPSVKIGDDVAAQLMFVIGTNGGGLYHPNWQTNLKFAIELEQKANEMYPGLFKTMIVRNSRYNQHLGKAATIIEVGSTGNTLEQCMTSMKYLSKVLDEYRK
;
A
#
# COMPACT_ATOMS: atom_id res chain seq x y z
N GLN A 1 -6.72 -4.43 11.36
CA GLN A 1 -5.41 -3.92 10.95
C GLN A 1 -4.31 -4.48 11.87
N TYR A 2 -3.08 -4.64 11.37
CA TYR A 2 -1.96 -5.14 12.16
C TYR A 2 -1.48 -4.10 13.16
N ASN A 3 -1.14 -4.56 14.37
CA ASN A 3 -0.70 -3.71 15.46
C ASN A 3 0.83 -3.55 15.44
N TYR A 4 1.31 -2.32 15.44
CA TYR A 4 2.75 -2.01 15.56
C TYR A 4 3.25 -2.00 17.01
N GLN A 5 2.35 -1.94 18.00
CA GLN A 5 2.72 -2.03 19.40
C GLN A 5 3.02 -3.48 19.79
N GLN A 6 4.06 -3.68 20.61
CA GLN A 6 4.46 -4.98 21.16
C GLN A 6 3.59 -5.35 22.37
N THR A 7 2.26 -5.41 22.19
CA THR A 7 1.29 -5.70 23.26
C THR A 7 0.89 -7.17 23.35
N GLY A 8 1.44 -8.02 22.48
CA GLY A 8 0.97 -9.39 22.30
C GLY A 8 -0.31 -9.52 21.46
N ASN A 9 -1.01 -8.41 21.19
CA ASN A 9 -2.17 -8.37 20.31
C ASN A 9 -1.73 -8.15 18.87
N PHE A 10 -2.00 -9.12 18.01
CA PHE A 10 -1.60 -9.09 16.60
C PHE A 10 -2.37 -8.03 15.78
N ARG A 11 -3.59 -7.66 16.20
CA ARG A 11 -4.43 -6.67 15.53
C ARG A 11 -4.82 -5.55 16.49
N THR A 12 -5.06 -4.37 15.91
CA THR A 12 -5.52 -3.19 16.64
C THR A 12 -6.59 -2.44 15.86
N THR A 13 -7.49 -1.77 16.58
CA THR A 13 -8.37 -0.73 16.07
C THR A 13 -7.85 0.67 16.37
N ASP A 14 -6.71 0.80 17.05
CA ASP A 14 -6.05 2.08 17.25
C ASP A 14 -5.35 2.53 15.96
N LEU A 15 -5.89 3.59 15.35
CA LEU A 15 -5.37 4.14 14.09
C LEU A 15 -3.94 4.66 14.22
N ASN A 16 -3.50 5.06 15.42
CA ASN A 16 -2.16 5.58 15.65
C ASN A 16 -1.08 4.50 15.57
N PHE A 17 -1.45 3.24 15.70
CA PHE A 17 -0.52 2.09 15.71
C PHE A 17 -0.84 1.08 14.60
N SER A 18 -1.47 1.53 13.54
CA SER A 18 -1.86 0.69 12.41
C SER A 18 -1.34 1.24 11.07
N VAL A 19 -1.58 0.53 9.99
CA VAL A 19 -1.24 0.99 8.63
C VAL A 19 -1.94 2.30 8.26
N ALA A 20 -3.04 2.67 8.94
CA ALA A 20 -3.69 3.96 8.75
C ALA A 20 -2.77 5.13 9.15
N ARG A 21 -1.96 4.99 10.21
CA ARG A 21 -0.95 6.02 10.58
C ARG A 21 0.13 6.14 9.50
N VAL A 22 0.52 5.02 8.91
CA VAL A 22 1.47 5.03 7.78
C VAL A 22 0.86 5.76 6.57
N GLY A 23 -0.42 5.52 6.30
CA GLY A 23 -1.16 6.23 5.24
C GLY A 23 -1.30 7.73 5.50
N ASP A 24 -1.49 8.17 6.76
CA ASP A 24 -1.46 9.60 7.12
C ASP A 24 -0.12 10.25 6.73
N GLU A 25 0.99 9.55 6.95
CA GLU A 25 2.32 10.05 6.61
C GLU A 25 2.49 10.20 5.10
N LEU A 26 2.08 9.18 4.32
CA LEU A 26 2.10 9.26 2.85
C LEU A 26 1.23 10.41 2.34
N ALA A 27 0.01 10.56 2.86
CA ALA A 27 -0.92 11.61 2.47
C ALA A 27 -0.31 13.00 2.72
N ASN A 28 0.30 13.21 3.87
CA ASN A 28 0.95 14.48 4.22
C ASN A 28 2.06 14.84 3.23
N TYR A 29 2.93 13.91 2.88
CA TYR A 29 3.99 14.15 1.88
C TYR A 29 3.41 14.44 0.49
N LEU A 30 2.43 13.66 0.04
CA LEU A 30 1.82 13.84 -1.27
C LEU A 30 1.09 15.18 -1.39
N ILE A 31 0.37 15.60 -0.35
CA ILE A 31 -0.27 16.94 -0.30
C ILE A 31 0.82 18.01 -0.38
N GLY A 32 1.94 17.85 0.29
CA GLY A 32 3.08 18.76 0.21
C GLY A 32 3.68 18.87 -1.19
N TYR A 33 3.58 17.83 -2.01
CA TYR A 33 3.96 17.82 -3.43
C TYR A 33 2.83 18.33 -4.35
N GLY A 34 1.68 18.71 -3.82
CA GLY A 34 0.55 19.24 -4.58
C GLY A 34 -0.37 18.19 -5.19
N PHE A 35 -0.35 16.95 -4.69
CA PHE A 35 -1.38 15.97 -5.03
C PHE A 35 -2.69 16.30 -4.30
N ASN A 36 -3.82 16.04 -4.98
CA ASN A 36 -5.12 15.97 -4.31
C ASN A 36 -5.29 14.55 -3.75
N VAL A 37 -5.30 14.40 -2.43
CA VAL A 37 -5.30 13.11 -1.75
C VAL A 37 -6.57 12.92 -0.94
N VAL A 38 -7.24 11.81 -1.14
CA VAL A 38 -8.30 11.31 -0.26
C VAL A 38 -7.75 10.09 0.47
N HIS A 39 -7.57 10.20 1.78
CA HIS A 39 -7.12 9.08 2.62
C HIS A 39 -8.30 8.54 3.44
N ASP A 40 -8.81 7.38 3.06
CA ASP A 40 -9.86 6.67 3.79
C ASP A 40 -9.25 5.70 4.81
N LYS A 41 -9.76 5.73 6.04
CA LYS A 41 -9.32 4.90 7.17
C LYS A 41 -10.40 3.96 7.69
N THR A 42 -11.42 3.71 6.90
CA THR A 42 -12.54 2.85 7.28
C THR A 42 -12.07 1.41 7.55
N TYR A 43 -12.57 0.82 8.62
CA TYR A 43 -12.30 -0.57 8.96
C TYR A 43 -13.13 -1.51 8.10
N HIS A 44 -12.52 -2.12 7.07
CA HIS A 44 -13.18 -3.08 6.21
C HIS A 44 -13.03 -4.54 6.69
N ASP A 45 -12.01 -4.83 7.49
CA ASP A 45 -11.70 -6.16 8.03
C ASP A 45 -12.22 -6.40 9.45
N TYR A 46 -13.01 -5.47 10.00
CA TYR A 46 -13.65 -5.57 11.30
C TYR A 46 -15.18 -5.49 11.15
N PRO A 47 -15.97 -6.25 11.89
CA PRO A 47 -15.59 -7.25 12.90
C PRO A 47 -15.11 -8.58 12.31
N ALA A 48 -15.20 -8.79 10.99
CA ALA A 48 -14.79 -10.01 10.32
C ALA A 48 -14.01 -9.73 9.03
N TYR A 49 -12.99 -10.53 8.74
CA TYR A 49 -12.23 -10.45 7.50
C TYR A 49 -13.08 -10.83 6.28
N THR A 50 -13.94 -11.84 6.42
CA THR A 50 -14.85 -12.24 5.36
C THR A 50 -15.72 -11.08 4.89
N GLY A 51 -15.74 -10.82 3.59
CA GLY A 51 -16.45 -9.68 2.99
C GLY A 51 -15.71 -8.34 3.05
N SER A 52 -14.47 -8.28 3.55
CA SER A 52 -13.68 -7.04 3.62
C SER A 52 -13.51 -6.39 2.25
N TYR A 53 -13.22 -7.16 1.20
CA TYR A 53 -13.09 -6.63 -0.17
C TYR A 53 -14.42 -6.11 -0.74
N THR A 54 -15.56 -6.68 -0.35
CA THR A 54 -16.87 -6.14 -0.75
C THR A 54 -17.13 -4.80 -0.08
N ARG A 55 -16.81 -4.68 1.20
CA ARG A 55 -16.95 -3.42 1.95
C ARG A 55 -16.00 -2.34 1.43
N SER A 56 -14.72 -2.67 1.22
CA SER A 56 -13.76 -1.72 0.67
C SER A 56 -14.12 -1.28 -0.75
N LYS A 57 -14.64 -2.19 -1.58
CA LYS A 57 -15.15 -1.84 -2.90
C LYS A 57 -16.23 -0.76 -2.83
N ALA A 58 -17.23 -0.93 -1.97
CA ALA A 58 -18.30 0.04 -1.81
C ALA A 58 -17.78 1.42 -1.35
N THR A 59 -16.82 1.44 -0.43
CA THR A 59 -16.16 2.68 0.01
C THR A 59 -15.45 3.37 -1.14
N VAL A 60 -14.61 2.64 -1.90
CA VAL A 60 -13.88 3.21 -3.03
C VAL A 60 -14.82 3.71 -4.12
N GLU A 61 -15.84 2.94 -4.48
CA GLU A 61 -16.84 3.36 -5.47
C GLU A 61 -17.56 4.65 -5.05
N ASN A 62 -17.88 4.80 -3.77
CA ASN A 62 -18.51 6.02 -3.24
C ASN A 62 -17.54 7.22 -3.31
N ILE A 63 -16.27 7.03 -2.97
CA ILE A 63 -15.24 8.09 -3.06
C ILE A 63 -15.07 8.53 -4.52
N LEU A 64 -15.00 7.59 -5.46
CA LEU A 64 -14.78 7.87 -6.87
C LEU A 64 -15.93 8.66 -7.53
N GLN A 65 -17.14 8.64 -6.95
CA GLN A 65 -18.27 9.48 -7.44
C GLN A 65 -17.99 10.97 -7.32
N SER A 66 -17.30 11.38 -6.25
CA SER A 66 -16.98 12.80 -5.99
C SER A 66 -15.51 13.14 -6.24
N ASN A 67 -14.64 12.14 -6.25
CA ASN A 67 -13.19 12.28 -6.43
C ASN A 67 -12.69 11.29 -7.49
N PRO A 68 -13.04 11.48 -8.77
CA PRO A 68 -12.60 10.55 -9.81
C PRO A 68 -11.07 10.56 -9.94
N THR A 69 -10.48 9.37 -9.92
CA THR A 69 -9.03 9.15 -10.09
C THR A 69 -8.77 7.77 -10.66
N ASP A 70 -7.66 7.63 -11.38
CA ASP A 70 -7.14 6.32 -11.78
C ASP A 70 -6.14 5.75 -10.77
N ILE A 71 -5.51 6.59 -9.93
CA ILE A 71 -4.52 6.17 -8.94
C ILE A 71 -5.24 5.77 -7.65
N ILE A 72 -5.18 4.48 -7.32
CA ILE A 72 -5.76 3.92 -6.10
C ILE A 72 -4.69 3.06 -5.43
N ILE A 73 -4.26 3.48 -4.24
CA ILE A 73 -3.26 2.76 -3.45
C ILE A 73 -3.95 2.16 -2.23
N ASP A 74 -3.97 0.83 -2.17
CA ASP A 74 -4.43 0.07 -1.00
C ASP A 74 -3.20 -0.27 -0.15
N LEU A 75 -3.00 0.47 0.96
CA LEU A 75 -1.86 0.26 1.85
C LEU A 75 -2.11 -0.91 2.78
N HIS A 76 -1.19 -1.85 2.73
CA HIS A 76 -1.17 -3.04 3.56
C HIS A 76 0.12 -3.15 4.36
N ARG A 77 0.18 -4.11 5.26
CA ARG A 77 1.38 -4.60 5.92
C ARG A 77 1.46 -6.10 5.67
N ASP A 78 2.57 -6.55 5.08
CA ASP A 78 2.79 -7.96 4.75
C ASP A 78 2.79 -8.82 6.03
N ALA A 79 1.83 -9.72 6.13
CA ALA A 79 1.68 -10.62 7.27
C ALA A 79 2.26 -11.97 6.95
N ILE A 80 3.55 -12.14 7.20
CA ILE A 80 4.20 -13.45 7.07
C ILE A 80 4.05 -14.23 8.38
N GLY A 81 2.82 -14.68 8.65
CA GLY A 81 2.42 -15.68 9.66
C GLY A 81 3.30 -15.81 10.90
N SER A 82 4.03 -16.92 11.01
CA SER A 82 4.88 -17.24 12.16
C SER A 82 6.24 -16.52 12.20
N LYS A 83 6.56 -15.66 11.22
CA LYS A 83 7.85 -14.94 11.16
C LYS A 83 7.71 -13.54 11.75
N SER A 84 7.46 -13.46 13.07
CA SER A 84 7.37 -12.18 13.79
C SER A 84 8.64 -11.32 13.69
N ASN A 85 9.79 -11.92 13.37
CA ASN A 85 11.08 -11.24 13.28
C ASN A 85 11.50 -10.91 11.84
N TYR A 86 10.62 -11.10 10.85
CA TYR A 86 10.93 -10.71 9.48
C TYR A 86 10.69 -9.22 9.30
N ASP A 87 11.77 -8.46 9.21
CA ASP A 87 11.80 -7.00 9.11
C ASP A 87 12.55 -6.55 7.85
N PRO A 88 11.99 -6.79 6.64
CA PRO A 88 12.64 -6.36 5.42
C PRO A 88 12.84 -4.85 5.43
N SER A 89 14.09 -4.41 5.43
CA SER A 89 14.47 -3.00 5.51
C SER A 89 15.61 -2.67 4.54
N VAL A 90 15.74 -1.39 4.22
CA VAL A 90 16.80 -0.84 3.38
C VAL A 90 17.34 0.43 4.02
N LYS A 91 18.67 0.61 3.93
CA LYS A 91 19.31 1.86 4.35
C LYS A 91 19.39 2.82 3.16
N ILE A 92 18.87 4.03 3.35
CA ILE A 92 18.89 5.11 2.35
C ILE A 92 19.47 6.35 3.03
N GLY A 93 20.74 6.65 2.73
CA GLY A 93 21.47 7.66 3.50
C GLY A 93 21.61 7.26 4.96
N ASP A 94 21.14 8.10 5.88
CA ASP A 94 21.12 7.80 7.31
C ASP A 94 19.81 7.16 7.79
N ASP A 95 18.79 7.09 6.92
CA ASP A 95 17.49 6.53 7.25
C ASP A 95 17.48 5.00 7.08
N VAL A 96 16.70 4.33 7.92
CA VAL A 96 16.33 2.92 7.76
C VAL A 96 14.84 2.85 7.43
N ALA A 97 14.52 2.46 6.21
CA ALA A 97 13.14 2.35 5.71
C ALA A 97 12.71 0.89 5.63
N ALA A 98 11.45 0.58 5.91
CA ALA A 98 10.87 -0.72 5.60
C ALA A 98 10.81 -0.89 4.08
N GLN A 99 11.13 -2.07 3.57
CA GLN A 99 10.97 -2.34 2.14
C GLN A 99 9.50 -2.41 1.75
N LEU A 100 9.20 -1.91 0.57
CA LEU A 100 7.89 -1.93 -0.05
C LEU A 100 7.74 -3.13 -0.99
N MET A 101 6.50 -3.53 -1.28
CA MET A 101 6.24 -4.59 -2.26
C MET A 101 4.89 -4.35 -2.94
N PHE A 102 4.87 -4.37 -4.25
CA PHE A 102 3.62 -4.37 -4.99
C PHE A 102 2.95 -5.75 -4.98
N VAL A 103 1.62 -5.76 -4.81
CA VAL A 103 0.79 -6.94 -5.08
C VAL A 103 -0.21 -6.57 -6.15
N ILE A 104 -0.05 -7.18 -7.32
CA ILE A 104 -0.87 -6.92 -8.51
C ILE A 104 -1.82 -8.08 -8.76
N GLY A 105 -3.09 -7.72 -8.81
CA GLY A 105 -4.15 -8.66 -9.14
C GLY A 105 -4.35 -8.79 -10.65
N THR A 106 -4.84 -9.95 -11.06
CA THR A 106 -5.17 -10.24 -12.47
C THR A 106 -6.59 -10.76 -12.61
N ASN A 107 -6.98 -11.06 -13.84
CA ASN A 107 -8.24 -11.74 -14.17
C ASN A 107 -8.12 -13.28 -14.12
N GLY A 108 -6.99 -13.84 -13.71
CA GLY A 108 -6.75 -15.28 -13.70
C GLY A 108 -7.68 -16.07 -12.77
N GLY A 109 -8.33 -15.42 -11.80
CA GLY A 109 -9.37 -15.99 -10.95
C GLY A 109 -10.78 -15.94 -11.54
N GLY A 110 -10.94 -15.55 -12.82
CA GLY A 110 -12.22 -15.52 -13.53
C GLY A 110 -13.08 -14.29 -13.33
N LEU A 111 -12.69 -13.35 -12.45
CA LEU A 111 -13.40 -12.08 -12.28
C LEU A 111 -12.98 -11.09 -13.37
N TYR A 112 -13.95 -10.33 -13.88
CA TYR A 112 -13.70 -9.28 -14.86
C TYR A 112 -12.77 -8.21 -14.29
N HIS A 113 -11.59 -8.06 -14.92
CA HIS A 113 -10.55 -7.09 -14.52
C HIS A 113 -9.88 -6.52 -15.78
N PRO A 114 -10.50 -5.55 -16.45
CA PRO A 114 -10.00 -5.03 -17.72
C PRO A 114 -8.69 -4.24 -17.57
N ASN A 115 -8.41 -3.71 -16.40
CA ASN A 115 -7.30 -2.79 -16.14
C ASN A 115 -6.03 -3.49 -15.61
N TRP A 116 -6.00 -4.82 -15.46
CA TRP A 116 -4.89 -5.48 -14.77
C TRP A 116 -3.53 -5.25 -15.44
N GLN A 117 -3.49 -5.23 -16.77
CA GLN A 117 -2.23 -4.98 -17.50
C GLN A 117 -1.75 -3.54 -17.34
N THR A 118 -2.68 -2.57 -17.29
CA THR A 118 -2.36 -1.17 -17.06
C THR A 118 -1.87 -0.96 -15.63
N ASN A 119 -2.50 -1.62 -14.65
CA ASN A 119 -2.06 -1.60 -13.26
C ASN A 119 -0.67 -2.22 -13.09
N LEU A 120 -0.42 -3.35 -13.77
CA LEU A 120 0.91 -3.98 -13.78
C LEU A 120 1.96 -3.06 -14.40
N LYS A 121 1.64 -2.42 -15.52
CA LYS A 121 2.54 -1.45 -16.17
C LYS A 121 2.89 -0.31 -15.21
N PHE A 122 1.88 0.29 -14.56
CA PHE A 122 2.09 1.34 -13.56
C PHE A 122 3.03 0.89 -12.44
N ALA A 123 2.81 -0.31 -11.89
CA ALA A 123 3.67 -0.84 -10.82
C ALA A 123 5.12 -1.07 -11.29
N ILE A 124 5.33 -1.61 -12.52
CA ILE A 124 6.65 -1.81 -13.10
C ILE A 124 7.38 -0.47 -13.27
N GLU A 125 6.72 0.52 -13.86
CA GLU A 125 7.31 1.83 -14.12
C GLU A 125 7.66 2.55 -12.80
N LEU A 126 6.79 2.45 -11.80
CA LEU A 126 7.04 3.03 -10.48
C LEU A 126 8.19 2.32 -9.74
N GLU A 127 8.26 0.98 -9.81
CA GLU A 127 9.36 0.21 -9.23
C GLU A 127 10.69 0.52 -9.93
N GLN A 128 10.70 0.67 -11.26
CA GLN A 128 11.88 1.11 -12.01
C GLN A 128 12.35 2.49 -11.55
N LYS A 129 11.43 3.47 -11.45
CA LYS A 129 11.73 4.80 -10.96
C LYS A 129 12.27 4.76 -9.52
N ALA A 130 11.67 3.93 -8.68
CA ALA A 130 12.15 3.75 -7.30
C ALA A 130 13.56 3.16 -7.25
N ASN A 131 13.88 2.20 -8.12
CA ASN A 131 15.22 1.59 -8.18
C ASN A 131 16.27 2.54 -8.71
N GLU A 132 15.92 3.47 -9.61
CA GLU A 132 16.80 4.55 -10.06
C GLU A 132 17.13 5.52 -8.91
N MET A 133 16.14 5.87 -8.10
CA MET A 133 16.28 6.88 -7.04
C MET A 133 16.79 6.28 -5.72
N TYR A 134 16.27 5.12 -5.35
CA TYR A 134 16.46 4.47 -4.05
C TYR A 134 16.57 2.95 -4.22
N PRO A 135 17.72 2.43 -4.70
CA PRO A 135 17.91 1.00 -4.91
C PRO A 135 17.57 0.18 -3.66
N GLY A 136 16.74 -0.85 -3.84
CA GLY A 136 16.32 -1.73 -2.76
C GLY A 136 15.12 -1.24 -1.94
N LEU A 137 14.51 -0.09 -2.25
CA LEU A 137 13.29 0.36 -1.58
C LEU A 137 12.14 -0.63 -1.82
N PHE A 138 12.02 -1.18 -3.03
CA PHE A 138 11.04 -2.21 -3.34
C PHE A 138 11.67 -3.60 -3.38
N LYS A 139 10.95 -4.58 -2.82
CA LYS A 139 11.16 -6.01 -3.08
C LYS A 139 10.49 -6.39 -4.40
N THR A 140 10.85 -7.54 -4.94
CA THR A 140 10.18 -8.10 -6.12
C THR A 140 8.67 -8.15 -5.93
N MET A 141 7.93 -7.57 -6.88
CA MET A 141 6.46 -7.57 -6.86
C MET A 141 5.86 -8.97 -6.96
N ILE A 142 4.66 -9.12 -6.45
CA ILE A 142 3.88 -10.36 -6.53
C ILE A 142 2.69 -10.14 -7.45
N VAL A 143 2.51 -11.05 -8.42
CA VAL A 143 1.33 -11.09 -9.30
C VAL A 143 0.43 -12.25 -8.87
N ARG A 144 -0.86 -11.99 -8.69
CA ARG A 144 -1.85 -12.95 -8.17
C ARG A 144 -3.06 -13.08 -9.08
N ASN A 145 -3.72 -14.24 -9.02
CA ASN A 145 -4.97 -14.49 -9.75
C ASN A 145 -6.22 -13.87 -9.09
N SER A 146 -6.04 -13.04 -8.08
CA SER A 146 -7.12 -12.33 -7.38
C SER A 146 -7.21 -10.88 -7.85
N ARG A 147 -8.43 -10.34 -7.91
CA ARG A 147 -8.67 -8.99 -8.45
C ARG A 147 -8.36 -7.84 -7.48
N TYR A 148 -8.51 -8.05 -6.17
CA TYR A 148 -8.22 -7.07 -5.08
C TYR A 148 -8.87 -5.67 -5.26
N ASN A 149 -10.05 -5.58 -5.90
CA ASN A 149 -10.69 -4.31 -6.27
C ASN A 149 -9.88 -3.39 -7.21
N GLN A 150 -8.74 -3.83 -7.71
CA GLN A 150 -7.86 -3.05 -8.59
C GLN A 150 -8.48 -2.75 -9.98
N HIS A 151 -9.61 -3.38 -10.31
CA HIS A 151 -10.39 -3.06 -11.51
C HIS A 151 -11.04 -1.66 -11.45
N LEU A 152 -11.07 -1.00 -10.30
CA LEU A 152 -11.68 0.30 -10.10
C LEU A 152 -10.82 1.47 -10.60
N GLY A 153 -9.54 1.24 -10.89
CA GLY A 153 -8.63 2.25 -11.44
C GLY A 153 -7.67 1.66 -12.48
N LYS A 154 -6.98 2.54 -13.23
CA LYS A 154 -5.97 2.16 -14.23
C LYS A 154 -4.52 2.24 -13.69
N ALA A 155 -4.37 2.75 -12.48
CA ALA A 155 -3.14 2.76 -11.69
C ALA A 155 -3.47 2.34 -10.25
N ALA A 156 -4.18 1.20 -10.13
CA ALA A 156 -4.64 0.67 -8.86
C ALA A 156 -3.74 -0.49 -8.41
N THR A 157 -3.27 -0.44 -7.15
CA THR A 157 -2.34 -1.44 -6.63
C THR A 157 -2.48 -1.60 -5.11
N ILE A 158 -2.10 -2.77 -4.60
CA ILE A 158 -1.73 -2.93 -3.20
C ILE A 158 -0.25 -2.62 -3.06
N ILE A 159 0.12 -1.87 -2.01
CA ILE A 159 1.49 -1.69 -1.58
C ILE A 159 1.61 -2.24 -0.16
N GLU A 160 2.35 -3.32 -0.02
CA GLU A 160 2.76 -3.82 1.30
C GLU A 160 3.90 -2.95 1.82
N VAL A 161 3.73 -2.38 3.00
CA VAL A 161 4.71 -1.52 3.66
C VAL A 161 5.35 -2.29 4.80
N GLY A 162 6.51 -2.86 4.52
CA GLY A 162 7.20 -3.73 5.46
C GLY A 162 6.45 -5.01 5.79
N SER A 163 6.87 -5.67 6.84
CA SER A 163 6.29 -6.91 7.34
C SER A 163 6.10 -6.85 8.86
N THR A 164 5.66 -7.96 9.46
CA THR A 164 5.34 -8.05 10.89
C THR A 164 6.49 -7.68 11.83
N GLY A 165 7.74 -7.80 11.39
CA GLY A 165 8.92 -7.39 12.17
C GLY A 165 9.27 -5.90 12.08
N ASN A 166 8.81 -5.19 11.06
CA ASN A 166 9.15 -3.77 10.90
C ASN A 166 8.47 -2.89 11.95
N THR A 167 9.18 -1.85 12.39
CA THR A 167 8.63 -0.83 13.27
C THR A 167 7.74 0.14 12.52
N LEU A 168 6.86 0.84 13.25
CA LEU A 168 6.04 1.91 12.68
C LEU A 168 6.91 3.01 12.06
N GLU A 169 8.02 3.38 12.71
CA GLU A 169 8.96 4.38 12.22
C GLU A 169 9.59 4.00 10.90
N GLN A 170 10.05 2.74 10.74
CA GLN A 170 10.59 2.25 9.48
C GLN A 170 9.55 2.35 8.35
N CYS A 171 8.28 2.01 8.65
CA CYS A 171 7.19 2.09 7.66
C CYS A 171 6.85 3.55 7.31
N MET A 172 6.83 4.47 8.27
CA MET A 172 6.64 5.90 8.02
C MET A 172 7.80 6.50 7.22
N THR A 173 9.03 6.09 7.52
CA THR A 173 10.23 6.50 6.75
C THR A 173 10.10 6.10 5.28
N SER A 174 9.55 4.92 4.99
CA SER A 174 9.30 4.48 3.61
C SER A 174 8.35 5.42 2.85
N MET A 175 7.39 6.05 3.53
CA MET A 175 6.43 6.97 2.91
C MET A 175 7.09 8.26 2.42
N LYS A 176 8.15 8.73 3.10
CA LYS A 176 9.00 9.82 2.63
C LYS A 176 9.61 9.54 1.25
N TYR A 177 10.08 8.32 1.05
CA TYR A 177 10.71 7.91 -0.21
C TYR A 177 9.69 7.56 -1.29
N LEU A 178 8.63 6.82 -0.94
CA LEU A 178 7.55 6.50 -1.87
C LEU A 178 6.90 7.76 -2.44
N SER A 179 6.64 8.76 -1.60
CA SER A 179 6.03 10.02 -2.05
C SER A 179 6.91 10.77 -3.06
N LYS A 180 8.23 10.77 -2.89
CA LYS A 180 9.18 11.35 -3.86
C LYS A 180 9.19 10.58 -5.18
N VAL A 181 9.13 9.25 -5.12
CA VAL A 181 9.05 8.42 -6.34
C VAL A 181 7.77 8.72 -7.10
N LEU A 182 6.64 8.82 -6.41
CA LEU A 182 5.35 9.19 -7.03
C LEU A 182 5.39 10.61 -7.62
N ASP A 183 6.04 11.56 -6.97
CA ASP A 183 6.19 12.92 -7.48
C ASP A 183 7.07 12.97 -8.73
N GLU A 184 8.17 12.22 -8.77
CA GLU A 184 9.02 12.13 -9.97
C GLU A 184 8.36 11.32 -11.11
N TYR A 185 7.56 10.32 -10.79
CA TYR A 185 6.83 9.54 -11.79
C TYR A 185 5.78 10.35 -12.57
N ARG A 186 5.13 11.32 -11.94
CA ARG A 186 4.10 12.16 -12.60
C ARG A 186 4.67 13.29 -13.48
N LYS A 187 5.98 13.60 -13.37
CA LYS A 187 6.68 14.63 -14.16
C LYS A 187 7.06 14.10 -15.54
#